data_776db1f6d2647b2be6f65634bafed91c
#
_entry.id   776db1f6d2647b2be6f65634bafed91c
#
_cell.length_a   1.000
_cell.length_b   1.000
_cell.length_c   1.000
_cell.angle_alpha   90.00
_cell.angle_beta   90.00
_cell.angle_gamma   90.00
#
_symmetry.space_group_name_H-M   'P 1'
#
loop_
_entity.id
_entity.type
_entity.pdbx_description
1 polymer ?
#
loop_
_entity_poly.entity_id
_entity_poly.type
_entity_poly.pdbx_seq_one_letter_code
_entity_poly.pdbx_strand_id
1 'polypeptide(L)'
;MTQGEFRLKGWASAAPRRAPLRRFALAAAVTLTLGACGALTQTYQRGYVLPDGALEQIPLGASQDQVLVVLGTPSTVATLDGEVFYYISQRSERPVMFMKQHVYDQRVIAIYFDKNRQVRRLANYGLQDGKIFDFVSRTTPTSGNDLSLISTIIHNLQGKGS
;
A
#
# COMPACT_ATOMS: atom_id res chain seq x y z
N MET A 1 59.88 -12.62 75.96
CA MET A 1 60.82 -12.99 74.91
C MET A 1 60.06 -13.76 73.88
N THR A 2 59.76 -13.22 72.76
CA THR A 2 59.76 -13.74 71.41
C THR A 2 58.84 -12.86 70.52
N GLN A 3 59.49 -12.18 69.59
CA GLN A 3 58.88 -11.30 68.61
C GLN A 3 58.15 -12.17 67.59
N GLY A 4 56.88 -11.92 67.33
CA GLY A 4 56.11 -12.50 66.21
C GLY A 4 56.07 -11.51 65.09
N GLU A 5 56.77 -11.79 64.02
CA GLU A 5 56.76 -10.99 62.78
C GLU A 5 55.39 -11.00 62.13
N PHE A 6 54.81 -9.84 61.97
CA PHE A 6 53.59 -9.63 61.25
C PHE A 6 53.89 -9.48 59.72
N ARG A 7 53.75 -10.58 58.99
CA ARG A 7 53.88 -10.59 57.52
C ARG A 7 52.68 -9.90 56.87
N LEU A 8 52.88 -8.70 56.35
CA LEU A 8 51.92 -8.03 55.46
C LEU A 8 51.88 -8.75 54.11
N LYS A 9 50.81 -9.50 53.88
CA LYS A 9 50.48 -10.06 52.56
C LYS A 9 50.11 -8.92 51.62
N GLY A 10 50.89 -8.77 50.55
CA GLY A 10 50.68 -7.78 49.47
C GLY A 10 49.31 -7.91 48.81
N TRP A 11 48.62 -6.82 48.76
CA TRP A 11 47.40 -6.64 47.94
C TRP A 11 47.84 -6.54 46.50
N ALA A 12 47.63 -7.62 45.75
CA ALA A 12 47.74 -7.58 44.31
C ALA A 12 46.55 -6.76 43.77
N SER A 13 46.82 -5.56 43.28
CA SER A 13 45.85 -4.73 42.57
C SER A 13 45.47 -5.45 41.27
N ALA A 14 44.26 -6.02 41.22
CA ALA A 14 43.69 -6.55 40.00
C ALA A 14 43.32 -5.37 39.07
N ALA A 15 44.07 -5.22 37.98
CA ALA A 15 43.73 -4.26 36.92
C ALA A 15 42.33 -4.57 36.34
N PRO A 16 41.50 -3.57 36.12
CA PRO A 16 40.14 -3.80 35.54
C PRO A 16 40.28 -4.32 34.10
N ARG A 17 39.74 -5.51 33.86
CA ARG A 17 39.66 -6.12 32.53
C ARG A 17 38.77 -5.24 31.62
N ARG A 18 39.36 -4.38 30.81
CA ARG A 18 38.68 -3.48 29.84
C ARG A 18 38.08 -4.22 28.64
N ALA A 19 38.02 -5.54 28.67
CA ALA A 19 37.54 -6.38 27.55
C ALA A 19 36.05 -6.43 27.30
N PRO A 20 35.08 -6.27 28.27
CA PRO A 20 33.70 -6.43 27.98
C PRO A 20 33.06 -5.23 27.23
N LEU A 21 33.49 -3.98 27.54
CA LEU A 21 32.88 -2.80 26.94
C LEU A 21 33.03 -2.74 25.39
N ARG A 22 34.17 -3.15 24.84
CA ARG A 22 34.40 -3.16 23.37
C ARG A 22 33.48 -4.20 22.68
N ARG A 23 33.23 -5.34 23.33
CA ARG A 23 32.35 -6.38 22.78
C ARG A 23 30.87 -5.94 22.83
N PHE A 24 30.43 -5.25 23.87
CA PHE A 24 29.09 -4.65 23.94
C PHE A 24 28.90 -3.51 22.94
N ALA A 25 29.92 -2.66 22.73
CA ALA A 25 29.85 -1.60 21.74
C ALA A 25 29.77 -2.13 20.30
N LEU A 26 30.51 -3.21 19.98
CA LEU A 26 30.41 -3.88 18.67
C LEU A 26 29.06 -4.57 18.47
N ALA A 27 28.51 -5.25 19.48
CA ALA A 27 27.19 -5.85 19.40
C ALA A 27 26.07 -4.81 19.23
N ALA A 28 26.14 -3.67 19.94
CA ALA A 28 25.20 -2.58 19.81
C ALA A 28 25.27 -1.91 18.42
N ALA A 29 26.44 -1.76 17.84
CA ALA A 29 26.63 -1.21 16.49
C ALA A 29 26.02 -2.12 15.41
N VAL A 30 26.18 -3.44 15.54
CA VAL A 30 25.60 -4.42 14.60
C VAL A 30 24.05 -4.45 14.68
N THR A 31 23.47 -4.30 15.87
CA THR A 31 22.02 -4.26 16.02
C THR A 31 21.39 -2.98 15.47
N LEU A 32 22.06 -1.84 15.56
CA LEU A 32 21.58 -0.59 14.96
C LEU A 32 21.58 -0.65 13.41
N THR A 33 22.51 -1.34 12.78
CA THR A 33 22.58 -1.45 11.32
C THR A 33 21.52 -2.38 10.73
N LEU A 34 21.05 -3.39 11.47
CA LEU A 34 19.98 -4.29 11.01
C LEU A 34 18.58 -3.63 11.05
N GLY A 35 18.34 -2.61 11.87
CA GLY A 35 17.07 -1.89 11.96
C GLY A 35 16.82 -0.92 10.80
N ALA A 36 17.81 -0.57 9.99
CA ALA A 36 17.68 0.40 8.92
C ALA A 36 17.06 -0.16 7.62
N CYS A 37 16.90 -1.47 7.47
CA CYS A 37 16.38 -2.08 6.25
C CYS A 37 14.89 -1.81 5.98
N GLY A 38 14.10 -1.45 6.99
CA GLY A 38 12.68 -1.10 6.82
C GLY A 38 12.42 0.26 6.16
N ALA A 39 13.41 1.14 6.13
CA ALA A 39 13.28 2.51 5.60
C ALA A 39 13.43 2.63 4.07
N LEU A 40 13.68 1.53 3.36
CA LEU A 40 13.97 1.54 1.92
C LEU A 40 12.76 1.15 1.05
N THR A 41 11.62 0.81 1.65
CA THR A 41 10.41 0.49 0.90
C THR A 41 9.88 1.74 0.19
N GLN A 42 9.84 1.70 -1.13
CA GLN A 42 9.29 2.76 -1.96
C GLN A 42 7.89 2.38 -2.40
N THR A 43 6.92 3.24 -2.09
CA THR A 43 5.53 3.10 -2.55
C THR A 43 5.31 3.99 -3.76
N TYR A 44 4.74 3.43 -4.81
CA TYR A 44 4.38 4.14 -6.03
C TYR A 44 2.88 4.09 -6.22
N GLN A 45 2.28 5.25 -6.50
CA GLN A 45 0.89 5.35 -6.92
C GLN A 45 0.85 5.78 -8.38
N ARG A 46 0.07 5.07 -9.18
CA ARG A 46 -0.16 5.35 -10.60
C ARG A 46 -1.64 5.47 -10.89
N GLY A 47 -1.99 6.29 -11.88
CA GLY A 47 -3.36 6.53 -12.28
C GLY A 47 -4.08 7.52 -11.38
N TYR A 48 -5.38 7.31 -11.20
CA TYR A 48 -6.26 8.21 -10.47
C TYR A 48 -6.02 8.14 -8.96
N VAL A 49 -6.01 9.29 -8.31
CA VAL A 49 -5.94 9.39 -6.84
C VAL A 49 -7.31 9.80 -6.34
N LEU A 50 -8.03 8.87 -5.72
CA LEU A 50 -9.35 9.14 -5.14
C LEU A 50 -9.18 10.01 -3.88
N PRO A 51 -9.78 11.21 -3.83
CA PRO A 51 -9.84 11.99 -2.59
C PRO A 51 -10.69 11.28 -1.54
N ASP A 52 -10.31 11.42 -0.28
CA ASP A 52 -11.06 10.84 0.83
C ASP A 52 -12.48 11.43 0.88
N GLY A 53 -13.48 10.55 1.01
CA GLY A 53 -14.88 10.97 1.07
C GLY A 53 -15.47 11.51 -0.25
N ALA A 54 -14.76 11.37 -1.38
CA ALA A 54 -15.25 11.90 -2.66
C ALA A 54 -16.45 11.12 -3.20
N LEU A 55 -16.51 9.80 -2.97
CA LEU A 55 -17.63 8.98 -3.44
C LEU A 55 -18.92 9.28 -2.66
N GLU A 56 -18.82 9.63 -1.40
CA GLU A 56 -19.95 10.01 -0.55
C GLU A 56 -20.59 11.34 -0.98
N GLN A 57 -19.85 12.17 -1.72
CA GLN A 57 -20.32 13.44 -2.25
C GLN A 57 -21.13 13.27 -3.56
N ILE A 58 -21.18 12.07 -4.11
CA ILE A 58 -21.87 11.76 -5.35
C ILE A 58 -23.12 10.92 -5.04
N PRO A 59 -24.27 11.54 -4.81
CA PRO A 59 -25.52 10.80 -4.61
C PRO A 59 -25.99 10.17 -5.93
N LEU A 60 -26.83 9.15 -5.82
CA LEU A 60 -27.58 8.65 -6.96
C LEU A 60 -28.42 9.80 -7.55
N GLY A 61 -28.50 9.91 -8.86
CA GLY A 61 -29.17 11.02 -9.56
C GLY A 61 -28.27 12.25 -9.78
N ALA A 62 -27.04 12.29 -9.28
CA ALA A 62 -26.11 13.36 -9.58
C ALA A 62 -25.83 13.45 -11.09
N SER A 63 -25.63 14.68 -11.61
CA SER A 63 -25.31 14.88 -13.02
C SER A 63 -23.85 14.51 -13.34
N GLN A 64 -23.54 14.24 -14.62
CA GLN A 64 -22.15 14.03 -15.07
C GLN A 64 -21.25 15.20 -14.70
N ASP A 65 -21.73 16.44 -14.84
CA ASP A 65 -20.95 17.64 -14.52
C ASP A 65 -20.60 17.69 -13.04
N GLN A 66 -21.52 17.30 -12.17
CA GLN A 66 -21.26 17.19 -10.73
C GLN A 66 -20.19 16.13 -10.42
N VAL A 67 -20.25 14.97 -11.10
CA VAL A 67 -19.24 13.94 -10.99
C VAL A 67 -17.86 14.44 -11.43
N LEU A 68 -17.80 15.17 -12.56
CA LEU A 68 -16.55 15.77 -13.07
C LEU A 68 -15.99 16.84 -12.11
N VAL A 69 -16.84 17.59 -11.44
CA VAL A 69 -16.39 18.58 -10.43
C VAL A 69 -15.77 17.88 -9.22
N VAL A 70 -16.37 16.78 -8.74
CA VAL A 70 -15.92 16.07 -7.54
C VAL A 70 -14.73 15.17 -7.83
N LEU A 71 -14.78 14.36 -8.90
CA LEU A 71 -13.76 13.36 -9.22
C LEU A 71 -12.78 13.80 -10.31
N GLY A 72 -13.08 14.89 -11.03
CA GLY A 72 -12.25 15.30 -12.17
C GLY A 72 -12.43 14.40 -13.39
N THR A 73 -11.47 14.47 -14.30
CA THR A 73 -11.50 13.72 -15.57
C THR A 73 -11.32 12.22 -15.35
N PRO A 74 -12.22 11.37 -15.90
CA PRO A 74 -12.08 9.93 -15.80
C PRO A 74 -10.86 9.41 -16.58
N SER A 75 -10.32 8.27 -16.16
CA SER A 75 -9.22 7.58 -16.84
C SER A 75 -9.64 7.06 -18.21
N THR A 76 -10.88 6.61 -18.33
CA THR A 76 -11.51 6.19 -19.59
C THR A 76 -13.04 6.24 -19.47
N VAL A 77 -13.69 6.31 -20.63
CA VAL A 77 -15.14 6.32 -20.76
C VAL A 77 -15.55 5.16 -21.65
N ALA A 78 -16.60 4.44 -21.29
CA ALA A 78 -17.21 3.42 -22.13
C ALA A 78 -18.71 3.66 -22.27
N THR A 79 -19.28 3.18 -23.38
CA THR A 79 -20.71 3.18 -23.63
C THR A 79 -21.20 1.74 -23.61
N LEU A 80 -22.01 1.41 -22.63
CA LEU A 80 -22.63 0.09 -22.48
C LEU A 80 -24.14 0.25 -22.63
N ASP A 81 -24.92 0.16 -21.56
CA ASP A 81 -26.31 0.53 -21.49
C ASP A 81 -26.46 1.91 -20.83
N GLY A 82 -25.80 2.90 -21.44
CA GLY A 82 -25.52 4.22 -20.91
C GLY A 82 -24.01 4.51 -20.90
N GLU A 83 -23.65 5.71 -20.51
CA GLU A 83 -22.25 6.11 -20.38
C GLU A 83 -21.68 5.66 -19.04
N VAL A 84 -20.43 5.23 -19.02
CA VAL A 84 -19.72 4.79 -17.80
C VAL A 84 -18.38 5.49 -17.71
N PHE A 85 -18.13 6.17 -16.59
CA PHE A 85 -16.84 6.76 -16.27
C PHE A 85 -16.01 5.81 -15.40
N TYR A 86 -14.80 5.50 -15.84
CA TYR A 86 -13.87 4.68 -15.10
C TYR A 86 -12.70 5.51 -14.55
N TYR A 87 -12.48 5.41 -13.26
CA TYR A 87 -11.32 5.98 -12.56
C TYR A 87 -10.45 4.82 -12.08
N ILE A 88 -9.24 4.73 -12.61
CA ILE A 88 -8.35 3.58 -12.43
C ILE A 88 -7.16 3.98 -11.57
N SER A 89 -6.95 3.31 -10.45
CA SER A 89 -5.81 3.51 -9.57
C SER A 89 -5.05 2.21 -9.33
N GLN A 90 -3.74 2.34 -9.19
CA GLN A 90 -2.83 1.23 -8.91
C GLN A 90 -1.80 1.68 -7.88
N ARG A 91 -1.65 0.91 -6.81
CA ARG A 91 -0.60 1.07 -5.81
C ARG A 91 0.36 -0.10 -5.89
N SER A 92 1.63 0.22 -5.89
CA SER A 92 2.68 -0.78 -5.92
C SER A 92 3.80 -0.39 -4.96
N GLU A 93 4.51 -1.39 -4.47
CA GLU A 93 5.66 -1.21 -3.59
C GLU A 93 6.89 -1.90 -4.15
N ARG A 94 8.04 -1.34 -3.84
CA ARG A 94 9.34 -1.94 -4.06
C ARG A 94 10.05 -2.03 -2.72
N PRO A 95 10.13 -3.23 -2.11
CA PRO A 95 10.72 -3.40 -0.78
C PRO A 95 12.18 -2.95 -0.71
N VAL A 96 12.95 -3.19 -1.77
CA VAL A 96 14.34 -2.73 -1.92
C VAL A 96 14.64 -2.42 -3.39
N MET A 97 15.62 -1.56 -3.64
CA MET A 97 15.91 -0.98 -4.96
C MET A 97 16.17 -2.02 -6.08
N PHE A 98 16.71 -3.19 -5.75
CA PHE A 98 17.02 -4.26 -6.71
C PHE A 98 15.91 -5.31 -6.86
N MET A 99 14.82 -5.21 -6.08
CA MET A 99 13.66 -6.09 -6.22
C MET A 99 12.66 -5.56 -7.24
N LYS A 100 11.91 -6.47 -7.84
CA LYS A 100 10.79 -6.12 -8.72
C LYS A 100 9.70 -5.39 -7.93
N GLN A 101 9.07 -4.45 -8.60
CA GLN A 101 7.91 -3.74 -8.07
C GLN A 101 6.73 -4.72 -7.98
N HIS A 102 6.07 -4.78 -6.84
CA HIS A 102 4.88 -5.59 -6.60
C HIS A 102 3.64 -4.71 -6.49
N VAL A 103 2.61 -5.02 -7.26
CA VAL A 103 1.30 -4.36 -7.17
C VAL A 103 0.52 -5.01 -6.03
N TYR A 104 0.17 -4.23 -5.01
CA TYR A 104 -0.56 -4.74 -3.85
C TYR A 104 -2.01 -4.24 -3.77
N ASP A 105 -2.33 -3.12 -4.42
CA ASP A 105 -3.70 -2.62 -4.48
C ASP A 105 -4.02 -2.06 -5.86
N GLN A 106 -5.17 -2.43 -6.37
CA GLN A 106 -5.66 -2.03 -7.67
C GLN A 106 -7.17 -1.80 -7.59
N ARG A 107 -7.60 -0.60 -7.97
CA ARG A 107 -8.99 -0.17 -7.88
C ARG A 107 -9.49 0.38 -9.20
N VAL A 108 -10.72 0.03 -9.53
CA VAL A 108 -11.46 0.58 -10.67
C VAL A 108 -12.79 1.08 -10.14
N ILE A 109 -12.93 2.41 -10.07
CA ILE A 109 -14.19 3.04 -9.71
C ILE A 109 -14.97 3.23 -11.00
N ALA A 110 -16.20 2.72 -11.06
CA ALA A 110 -17.09 2.85 -12.20
C ALA A 110 -18.34 3.63 -11.79
N ILE A 111 -18.60 4.72 -12.51
CA ILE A 111 -19.78 5.55 -12.35
C ILE A 111 -20.68 5.32 -13.58
N TYR A 112 -21.81 4.70 -13.37
CA TYR A 112 -22.77 4.36 -14.42
C TYR A 112 -23.84 5.44 -14.51
N PHE A 113 -24.07 5.96 -15.71
CA PHE A 113 -25.08 6.96 -15.98
C PHE A 113 -26.28 6.34 -16.70
N ASP A 114 -27.44 6.94 -16.49
CA ASP A 114 -28.63 6.66 -17.25
C ASP A 114 -28.68 7.47 -18.57
N LYS A 115 -29.79 7.34 -19.33
CA LYS A 115 -30.01 8.07 -20.58
C LYS A 115 -30.13 9.59 -20.39
N ASN A 116 -30.42 10.04 -19.15
CA ASN A 116 -30.53 11.44 -18.79
C ASN A 116 -29.20 12.00 -18.25
N ARG A 117 -28.09 11.22 -18.34
CA ARG A 117 -26.77 11.58 -17.84
C ARG A 117 -26.74 11.77 -16.32
N GLN A 118 -27.58 11.00 -15.60
CA GLN A 118 -27.62 11.00 -14.14
C GLN A 118 -27.03 9.69 -13.61
N VAL A 119 -26.34 9.76 -12.46
CA VAL A 119 -25.73 8.60 -11.81
C VAL A 119 -26.82 7.62 -11.39
N ARG A 120 -26.83 6.44 -12.00
CA ARG A 120 -27.72 5.33 -11.62
C ARG A 120 -27.08 4.34 -10.66
N ARG A 121 -25.74 4.22 -10.72
CA ARG A 121 -24.99 3.26 -9.91
C ARG A 121 -23.55 3.71 -9.76
N LEU A 122 -22.98 3.50 -8.58
CA LEU A 122 -21.56 3.53 -8.29
C LEU A 122 -21.06 2.11 -7.99
N ALA A 123 -19.85 1.83 -8.43
CA ALA A 123 -19.14 0.60 -8.07
C ALA A 123 -17.66 0.90 -7.83
N ASN A 124 -17.05 0.18 -6.91
CA ASN A 124 -15.62 0.27 -6.62
C ASN A 124 -15.03 -1.14 -6.66
N TYR A 125 -14.51 -1.50 -7.81
CA TYR A 125 -13.97 -2.82 -8.05
C TYR A 125 -12.50 -2.90 -7.65
N GLY A 126 -12.13 -4.00 -7.03
CA GLY A 126 -10.76 -4.38 -6.73
C GLY A 126 -10.63 -5.89 -6.68
N LEU A 127 -9.45 -6.37 -6.33
CA LEU A 127 -9.20 -7.79 -6.13
C LEU A 127 -9.28 -8.13 -4.64
N GLN A 128 -10.07 -9.17 -4.35
CA GLN A 128 -10.12 -9.83 -3.05
C GLN A 128 -9.98 -11.33 -3.28
N ASP A 129 -8.95 -11.94 -2.71
CA ASP A 129 -8.62 -13.36 -2.90
C ASP A 129 -8.50 -13.76 -4.38
N GLY A 130 -7.93 -12.87 -5.20
CA GLY A 130 -7.76 -13.09 -6.65
C GLY A 130 -9.04 -12.98 -7.48
N LYS A 131 -10.16 -12.60 -6.88
CA LYS A 131 -11.45 -12.39 -7.56
C LYS A 131 -11.83 -10.92 -7.56
N ILE A 132 -12.53 -10.51 -8.61
CA ILE A 132 -13.08 -9.16 -8.70
C ILE A 132 -14.21 -9.02 -7.67
N PHE A 133 -14.10 -8.02 -6.82
CA PHE A 133 -15.05 -7.71 -5.77
C PHE A 133 -15.48 -6.24 -5.87
N ASP A 134 -16.78 -5.97 -5.74
CA ASP A 134 -17.30 -4.61 -5.66
C ASP A 134 -17.44 -4.19 -4.19
N PHE A 135 -16.60 -3.26 -3.77
CA PHE A 135 -16.53 -2.78 -2.39
C PHE A 135 -17.70 -1.88 -2.00
N VAL A 136 -18.46 -1.35 -2.96
CA VAL A 136 -19.68 -0.57 -2.69
C VAL A 136 -20.85 -1.50 -2.40
N SER A 137 -21.13 -2.43 -3.30
CA SER A 137 -22.24 -3.39 -3.13
C SER A 137 -21.85 -4.60 -2.26
N ARG A 138 -20.56 -4.78 -1.96
CA ARG A 138 -20.00 -5.92 -1.22
C ARG A 138 -20.35 -7.27 -1.83
N THR A 139 -20.34 -7.33 -3.14
CA THR A 139 -20.66 -8.53 -3.91
C THR A 139 -19.57 -8.84 -4.92
N THR A 140 -19.47 -10.11 -5.31
CA THR A 140 -18.65 -10.52 -6.46
C THR A 140 -19.57 -10.46 -7.70
N PRO A 141 -19.25 -9.63 -8.71
CA PRO A 141 -20.02 -9.61 -9.94
C PRO A 141 -19.97 -10.99 -10.60
N THR A 142 -21.13 -11.56 -10.92
CA THR A 142 -21.21 -12.94 -11.43
C THR A 142 -21.38 -13.05 -12.93
N SER A 143 -21.78 -12.00 -13.63
CA SER A 143 -21.92 -12.03 -15.09
C SER A 143 -22.18 -10.64 -15.69
N GLY A 144 -21.95 -10.51 -17.00
CA GLY A 144 -22.30 -9.36 -17.82
C GLY A 144 -21.11 -8.76 -18.57
N ASN A 145 -21.43 -7.91 -19.55
CA ASN A 145 -20.43 -7.16 -20.33
C ASN A 145 -19.54 -6.28 -19.44
N ASP A 146 -20.08 -5.80 -18.32
CA ASP A 146 -19.34 -5.00 -17.33
C ASP A 146 -18.15 -5.79 -16.76
N LEU A 147 -18.38 -7.06 -16.39
CA LEU A 147 -17.32 -7.90 -15.80
C LEU A 147 -16.18 -8.15 -16.78
N SER A 148 -16.51 -8.33 -18.07
CA SER A 148 -15.47 -8.55 -19.08
C SER A 148 -14.57 -7.32 -19.26
N LEU A 149 -15.13 -6.12 -19.29
CA LEU A 149 -14.36 -4.89 -19.37
C LEU A 149 -13.51 -4.67 -18.11
N ILE A 150 -14.09 -4.84 -16.93
CA ILE A 150 -13.39 -4.66 -15.66
C ILE A 150 -12.27 -5.70 -15.52
N SER A 151 -12.52 -6.96 -15.88
CA SER A 151 -11.48 -7.99 -15.87
C SER A 151 -10.35 -7.68 -16.84
N THR A 152 -10.67 -7.20 -18.04
CA THR A 152 -9.69 -6.78 -19.04
C THR A 152 -8.84 -5.61 -18.52
N ILE A 153 -9.45 -4.62 -17.90
CA ILE A 153 -8.74 -3.48 -17.29
C ILE A 153 -7.79 -3.98 -16.20
N ILE A 154 -8.30 -4.79 -15.27
CA ILE A 154 -7.50 -5.31 -14.15
C ILE A 154 -6.35 -6.18 -14.64
N HIS A 155 -6.59 -7.11 -15.59
CA HIS A 155 -5.53 -7.95 -16.16
C HIS A 155 -4.48 -7.16 -16.94
N ASN A 156 -4.88 -6.18 -17.74
CA ASN A 156 -3.93 -5.33 -18.48
C ASN A 156 -3.03 -4.52 -17.56
N LEU A 157 -3.53 -4.12 -16.38
CA LEU A 157 -2.75 -3.40 -15.39
C LEU A 157 -1.76 -4.32 -14.67
N GLN A 158 -2.12 -5.60 -14.43
CA GLN A 158 -1.23 -6.59 -13.84
C GLN A 158 -0.08 -6.98 -14.79
N GLY A 159 -0.36 -7.13 -16.09
CA GLY A 159 0.63 -7.50 -17.10
C GLY A 159 1.70 -6.44 -17.40
N LYS A 160 1.49 -5.18 -17.07
CA LYS A 160 2.46 -4.09 -17.28
C LYS A 160 3.48 -3.91 -16.15
N GLY A 161 3.41 -4.74 -15.10
CA GLY A 161 4.32 -4.71 -13.94
C GLY A 161 5.51 -5.67 -14.02
N SER A 162 5.70 -6.36 -15.15
CA SER A 162 6.79 -7.35 -15.34
C SER A 162 8.03 -6.72 -15.91
#